data_235fc5f23dc61671a5db687205cee5b5
#
_entry.id   235fc5f23dc61671a5db687205cee5b5
#
_cell.length_a   1.000
_cell.length_b   1.000
_cell.length_c   1.000
_cell.angle_alpha   90.00
_cell.angle_beta   90.00
_cell.angle_gamma   90.00
#
_symmetry.space_group_name_H-M   'P 1'
#
loop_
_entity.id
_entity.type
_entity.pdbx_description
1 polymer ?
#
loop_
_entity_poly.entity_id
_entity_poly.type
_entity_poly.pdbx_seq_one_letter_code
_entity_poly.pdbx_strand_id
1 'polypeptide(L)'
;MDTISFRLKNNFRITSIANFIPEFSIRSFSELSQKERILSKDPKTNYLRKFILHPLVDKEIYCPSVEVYEKANANTGTVDYEMVITIHSLPKFHLNNNFEEIKISDRNKIISLTVERLFTIGISVSEESIGQAPVSVIHFCKNIILPNNIALRSILSDLSHTDMGKAYDTTEDVHRQRDKNNGKVVHLRCGTREWCFYDKIDDLCQPKGKRVDKQKTIYEKELLSTHNFENLEVFRYEYRLNKSQTIRSELHTLLNKSYDEKITVSDLFTEGLWKSVLVKAWKQILQRPENQLALLSCDSSLDLLLHIFRKAKAENLSAHSQNKALWTYGLARAIKDYGAKTVKSELNKIWIKKDNRLTNKLGIATELVDDIPVSQGISCITEQLERFEFIDLTSFKRGI
;
A
#
# COMPACT_ATOMS: atom_id res chain seq x y z
N MET A 1 6.98 -7.65 0.99
CA MET A 1 5.86 -7.79 0.04
C MET A 1 4.75 -8.58 0.69
N ASP A 2 3.47 -8.15 0.55
CA ASP A 2 2.34 -8.77 1.24
C ASP A 2 1.35 -9.42 0.26
N THR A 3 0.71 -8.63 -0.58
CA THR A 3 -0.28 -9.12 -1.54
C THR A 3 0.28 -9.12 -2.95
N ILE A 4 -0.02 -10.17 -3.71
CA ILE A 4 0.25 -10.23 -5.14
C ILE A 4 -0.96 -10.81 -5.89
N SER A 5 -1.29 -10.21 -7.04
CA SER A 5 -2.23 -10.79 -7.99
C SER A 5 -1.59 -10.81 -9.38
N PHE A 6 -1.69 -11.93 -10.07
CA PHE A 6 -1.12 -12.13 -11.39
C PHE A 6 -2.07 -12.94 -12.29
N ARG A 7 -1.80 -12.93 -13.60
CA ARG A 7 -2.68 -13.50 -14.61
C ARG A 7 -1.98 -14.52 -15.46
N LEU A 8 -2.69 -15.64 -15.72
CA LEU A 8 -2.28 -16.66 -16.68
C LEU A 8 -3.28 -16.69 -17.84
N LYS A 9 -2.78 -16.86 -19.06
CA LYS A 9 -3.59 -17.04 -20.26
C LYS A 9 -3.16 -18.31 -20.96
N ASN A 10 -4.08 -19.28 -21.05
CA ASN A 10 -3.91 -20.56 -21.77
C ASN A 10 -2.70 -21.45 -21.34
N ASN A 11 -1.91 -21.03 -20.34
CA ASN A 11 -0.73 -21.75 -19.86
C ASN A 11 -1.03 -22.58 -18.60
N PHE A 12 -2.24 -23.09 -18.48
CA PHE A 12 -2.69 -23.95 -17.37
C PHE A 12 -3.73 -24.94 -17.85
N ARG A 13 -3.88 -26.02 -17.12
CA ARG A 13 -4.91 -27.05 -17.36
C ARG A 13 -5.77 -27.20 -16.11
N ILE A 14 -7.08 -27.11 -16.28
CA ILE A 14 -8.03 -27.43 -15.22
C ILE A 14 -8.33 -28.92 -15.31
N THR A 15 -7.97 -29.68 -14.28
CA THR A 15 -8.15 -31.13 -14.21
C THR A 15 -9.43 -31.51 -13.45
N SER A 16 -9.92 -30.63 -12.57
CA SER A 16 -11.17 -30.81 -11.84
C SER A 16 -11.83 -29.46 -11.56
N ILE A 17 -13.10 -29.34 -11.88
CA ILE A 17 -13.92 -28.16 -11.58
C ILE A 17 -14.71 -28.37 -10.26
N ALA A 18 -14.69 -29.56 -9.69
CA ALA A 18 -15.53 -29.93 -8.55
C ALA A 18 -15.31 -29.04 -7.30
N ASN A 19 -14.14 -28.43 -7.16
CA ASN A 19 -13.78 -27.53 -6.05
C ASN A 19 -14.13 -26.07 -6.32
N PHE A 20 -14.54 -25.74 -7.55
CA PHE A 20 -14.94 -24.38 -7.89
C PHE A 20 -16.42 -24.21 -7.60
N ILE A 21 -16.75 -23.25 -6.75
CA ILE A 21 -18.13 -22.83 -6.57
C ILE A 21 -18.50 -22.05 -7.82
N PRO A 22 -19.44 -22.55 -8.66
CA PRO A 22 -19.96 -21.75 -9.74
C PRO A 22 -20.76 -20.60 -9.09
N GLU A 23 -20.12 -19.47 -8.88
CA GLU A 23 -20.82 -18.28 -8.37
C GLU A 23 -21.74 -17.72 -9.45
N PHE A 24 -21.52 -18.13 -10.72
CA PHE A 24 -22.29 -17.64 -11.85
C PHE A 24 -22.59 -18.73 -12.86
N SER A 25 -23.88 -18.93 -13.11
CA SER A 25 -24.38 -19.52 -14.34
C SER A 25 -23.83 -18.76 -15.57
N ILE A 26 -23.82 -19.42 -16.72
CA ILE A 26 -23.54 -18.80 -18.02
C ILE A 26 -24.42 -17.55 -18.15
N ARG A 27 -23.77 -16.38 -18.23
CA ARG A 27 -24.48 -15.13 -18.48
C ARG A 27 -24.11 -14.62 -19.85
N SER A 28 -25.12 -14.30 -20.65
CA SER A 28 -24.91 -13.51 -21.87
C SER A 28 -24.42 -12.10 -21.49
N PHE A 29 -23.77 -11.42 -22.41
CA PHE A 29 -23.32 -10.04 -22.18
C PHE A 29 -24.48 -9.10 -21.77
N SER A 30 -25.71 -9.39 -22.24
CA SER A 30 -26.93 -8.66 -21.87
C SER A 30 -27.33 -8.82 -20.41
N GLU A 31 -26.95 -9.92 -19.77
CA GLU A 31 -27.29 -10.23 -18.37
C GLU A 31 -26.24 -9.70 -17.37
N LEU A 32 -25.12 -9.17 -17.86
CA LEU A 32 -24.09 -8.58 -17.00
C LEU A 32 -24.58 -7.24 -16.43
N SER A 33 -24.27 -6.99 -15.17
CA SER A 33 -24.47 -5.69 -14.56
C SER A 33 -23.67 -4.60 -15.30
N GLN A 34 -24.08 -3.34 -15.18
CA GLN A 34 -23.36 -2.22 -15.80
C GLN A 34 -21.87 -2.17 -15.41
N LYS A 35 -21.54 -2.55 -14.16
CA LYS A 35 -20.17 -2.62 -13.65
C LYS A 35 -19.37 -3.74 -14.32
N GLU A 36 -19.99 -4.91 -14.53
CA GLU A 36 -19.37 -6.04 -15.21
C GLU A 36 -19.18 -5.78 -16.70
N ARG A 37 -20.12 -5.07 -17.35
CA ARG A 37 -19.99 -4.61 -18.75
C ARG A 37 -18.82 -3.62 -18.94
N ILE A 38 -18.59 -2.74 -17.98
CA ILE A 38 -17.44 -1.81 -17.99
C ILE A 38 -16.12 -2.56 -17.87
N LEU A 39 -16.09 -3.65 -17.10
CA LEU A 39 -14.91 -4.51 -16.96
C LEU A 39 -14.68 -5.42 -18.18
N SER A 40 -15.74 -5.75 -18.91
CA SER A 40 -15.69 -6.63 -20.09
C SER A 40 -15.59 -5.88 -21.42
N LYS A 41 -14.90 -4.77 -21.49
CA LYS A 41 -14.78 -3.82 -22.63
C LYS A 41 -14.25 -4.40 -23.95
N ASP A 42 -14.19 -5.70 -24.12
CA ASP A 42 -13.91 -6.29 -25.41
C ASP A 42 -15.25 -6.57 -26.15
N PRO A 43 -15.62 -5.76 -27.16
CA PRO A 43 -16.88 -5.93 -27.90
C PRO A 43 -16.95 -7.25 -28.68
N LYS A 44 -15.85 -8.01 -28.73
CA LYS A 44 -15.75 -9.29 -29.46
C LYS A 44 -16.03 -10.53 -28.58
N THR A 45 -16.20 -10.38 -27.27
CA THR A 45 -16.49 -11.50 -26.38
C THR A 45 -17.96 -11.53 -26.01
N ASN A 46 -18.69 -12.49 -26.57
CA ASN A 46 -20.14 -12.63 -26.34
C ASN A 46 -20.51 -13.34 -25.03
N TYR A 47 -19.57 -14.02 -24.36
CA TYR A 47 -19.84 -14.77 -23.13
C TYR A 47 -18.74 -14.58 -22.12
N LEU A 48 -19.12 -14.39 -20.86
CA LEU A 48 -18.22 -14.45 -19.74
C LEU A 48 -18.75 -15.46 -18.74
N ARG A 49 -18.03 -16.57 -18.57
CA ARG A 49 -18.19 -17.46 -17.41
C ARG A 49 -17.10 -17.09 -16.43
N LYS A 50 -17.48 -16.88 -15.19
CA LYS A 50 -16.54 -16.66 -14.08
C LYS A 50 -16.73 -17.74 -13.04
N PHE A 51 -15.64 -18.42 -12.74
CA PHE A 51 -15.56 -19.38 -11.64
C PHE A 51 -14.68 -18.77 -10.57
N ILE A 52 -15.14 -18.74 -9.33
CA ILE A 52 -14.36 -18.23 -8.21
C ILE A 52 -14.11 -19.38 -7.26
N LEU A 53 -12.84 -19.56 -6.91
CA LEU A 53 -12.44 -20.32 -5.77
C LEU A 53 -11.99 -19.34 -4.69
N HIS A 54 -12.79 -19.22 -3.65
CA HIS A 54 -12.32 -18.54 -2.45
C HIS A 54 -11.29 -19.43 -1.75
N PRO A 55 -10.23 -18.81 -1.15
CA PRO A 55 -9.28 -19.58 -0.38
C PRO A 55 -10.05 -20.34 0.71
N LEU A 56 -10.17 -21.62 0.53
CA LEU A 56 -10.58 -22.51 1.61
C LEU A 56 -9.43 -22.47 2.60
N VAL A 57 -9.62 -21.85 3.73
CA VAL A 57 -8.83 -22.15 4.91
C VAL A 57 -9.35 -23.48 5.42
N ASP A 58 -8.89 -24.52 4.82
CA ASP A 58 -8.76 -25.73 5.60
C ASP A 58 -7.76 -25.39 6.72
N LYS A 59 -8.10 -25.75 7.95
CA LYS A 59 -7.57 -25.17 9.19
C LYS A 59 -6.05 -25.06 9.30
N GLU A 60 -5.32 -25.55 8.34
CA GLU A 60 -3.85 -25.64 8.34
C GLU A 60 -3.16 -25.04 7.10
N ILE A 61 -3.89 -24.82 6.01
CA ILE A 61 -3.26 -24.49 4.73
C ILE A 61 -3.89 -23.23 4.13
N TYR A 62 -3.07 -22.18 3.98
CA TYR A 62 -3.48 -20.97 3.29
C TYR A 62 -3.38 -21.16 1.77
N CYS A 63 -4.51 -21.13 1.08
CA CYS A 63 -4.58 -21.21 -0.38
C CYS A 63 -4.83 -19.84 -1.02
N PRO A 64 -4.32 -19.59 -2.26
CA PRO A 64 -4.64 -18.38 -3.00
C PRO A 64 -6.10 -18.34 -3.43
N SER A 65 -6.65 -17.15 -3.65
CA SER A 65 -7.91 -16.97 -4.39
C SER A 65 -7.65 -17.18 -5.86
N VAL A 66 -8.55 -17.88 -6.54
CA VAL A 66 -8.46 -18.13 -7.97
C VAL A 66 -9.75 -17.72 -8.64
N GLU A 67 -9.64 -16.89 -9.68
CA GLU A 67 -10.75 -16.54 -10.56
C GLU A 67 -10.43 -17.07 -11.96
N VAL A 68 -11.27 -17.91 -12.52
CA VAL A 68 -11.14 -18.39 -13.89
C VAL A 68 -12.21 -17.74 -14.76
N TYR A 69 -11.77 -17.13 -15.83
CA TYR A 69 -12.60 -16.50 -16.84
C TYR A 69 -12.57 -17.34 -18.12
N GLU A 70 -13.73 -17.73 -18.58
CA GLU A 70 -13.93 -18.37 -19.86
C GLU A 70 -14.44 -17.32 -20.86
N LYS A 71 -13.70 -17.10 -21.93
CA LYS A 71 -14.03 -16.11 -22.96
C LYS A 71 -14.19 -16.81 -24.29
N ALA A 72 -15.37 -16.65 -24.91
CA ALA A 72 -15.53 -17.09 -26.28
C ALA A 72 -14.83 -16.12 -27.23
N ASN A 73 -13.89 -16.60 -28.02
CA ASN A 73 -13.24 -15.83 -29.05
C ASN A 73 -14.11 -15.83 -30.31
N ALA A 74 -14.80 -14.71 -30.57
CA ALA A 74 -15.71 -14.59 -31.70
C ALA A 74 -15.03 -14.73 -33.07
N ASN A 75 -13.68 -14.49 -33.15
CA ASN A 75 -12.93 -14.58 -34.39
C ASN A 75 -12.53 -16.02 -34.76
N THR A 76 -12.26 -16.85 -33.76
CA THR A 76 -11.75 -18.21 -33.94
C THR A 76 -12.77 -19.30 -33.60
N GLY A 77 -13.88 -18.93 -32.97
CA GLY A 77 -14.86 -19.90 -32.43
C GLY A 77 -14.32 -20.75 -31.28
N THR A 78 -13.10 -20.44 -30.79
CA THR A 78 -12.46 -21.16 -29.69
C THR A 78 -12.80 -20.51 -28.33
N VAL A 79 -12.58 -21.25 -27.25
CA VAL A 79 -12.71 -20.75 -25.90
C VAL A 79 -11.32 -20.47 -25.35
N ASP A 80 -11.08 -19.22 -24.99
CA ASP A 80 -9.88 -18.79 -24.30
C ASP A 80 -10.10 -18.76 -22.79
N TYR A 81 -9.13 -19.25 -22.04
CA TYR A 81 -9.17 -19.23 -20.59
C TYR A 81 -8.17 -18.21 -20.06
N GLU A 82 -8.63 -17.39 -19.13
CA GLU A 82 -7.79 -16.49 -18.35
C GLU A 82 -8.00 -16.80 -16.87
N MET A 83 -6.91 -16.95 -16.14
CA MET A 83 -6.96 -17.20 -14.70
C MET A 83 -6.26 -16.04 -13.96
N VAL A 84 -6.91 -15.52 -12.94
CA VAL A 84 -6.35 -14.55 -12.01
C VAL A 84 -6.12 -15.24 -10.67
N ILE A 85 -4.89 -15.25 -10.22
CA ILE A 85 -4.47 -15.82 -8.95
C ILE A 85 -4.11 -14.66 -8.02
N THR A 86 -4.69 -14.65 -6.81
CA THR A 86 -4.41 -13.64 -5.80
C THR A 86 -3.98 -14.30 -4.50
N ILE A 87 -2.76 -14.00 -4.07
CA ILE A 87 -2.24 -14.35 -2.75
C ILE A 87 -2.36 -13.09 -1.89
N HIS A 88 -3.33 -13.08 -0.97
CA HIS A 88 -3.65 -11.90 -0.15
C HIS A 88 -2.65 -11.64 0.97
N SER A 89 -1.87 -12.65 1.37
CA SER A 89 -0.76 -12.50 2.30
C SER A 89 0.33 -13.50 1.96
N LEU A 90 1.38 -13.04 1.31
CA LEU A 90 2.55 -13.85 1.00
C LEU A 90 3.27 -14.37 2.24
N PRO A 91 3.41 -13.59 3.35
CA PRO A 91 3.95 -14.12 4.59
C PRO A 91 3.11 -15.27 5.16
N LYS A 92 1.77 -15.16 5.21
CA LYS A 92 0.92 -16.28 5.62
C LYS A 92 1.04 -17.50 4.72
N PHE A 93 1.10 -17.24 3.41
CA PHE A 93 1.21 -18.28 2.40
C PHE A 93 2.50 -19.09 2.53
N HIS A 94 3.59 -18.43 2.85
CA HIS A 94 4.93 -19.05 2.91
C HIS A 94 5.39 -19.38 4.33
N LEU A 95 5.16 -18.47 5.30
CA LEU A 95 5.67 -18.55 6.66
C LEU A 95 4.58 -18.91 7.69
N ASN A 96 3.34 -19.14 7.24
CA ASN A 96 2.16 -19.39 8.07
C ASN A 96 1.80 -18.28 9.07
N ASN A 97 2.41 -17.11 8.96
CA ASN A 97 2.09 -15.95 9.80
C ASN A 97 2.23 -14.64 8.99
N ASN A 98 1.64 -13.57 9.48
CA ASN A 98 1.66 -12.25 8.84
C ASN A 98 2.50 -11.23 9.63
N PHE A 99 3.39 -11.67 10.49
CA PHE A 99 4.31 -10.83 11.24
C PHE A 99 5.72 -10.82 10.63
N GLU A 100 6.24 -12.00 10.33
CA GLU A 100 7.50 -12.14 9.63
C GLU A 100 7.43 -11.62 8.19
N GLU A 101 8.56 -11.28 7.64
CA GLU A 101 8.67 -10.76 6.29
C GLU A 101 9.34 -11.78 5.38
N ILE A 102 8.76 -11.98 4.18
CA ILE A 102 9.39 -12.81 3.15
C ILE A 102 10.67 -12.13 2.65
N LYS A 103 11.62 -12.95 2.19
CA LYS A 103 12.91 -12.50 1.65
C LYS A 103 12.95 -12.71 0.13
N ILE A 104 13.87 -12.05 -0.53
CA ILE A 104 14.12 -12.22 -1.99
C ILE A 104 14.46 -13.68 -2.32
N SER A 105 15.24 -14.35 -1.43
CA SER A 105 15.60 -15.76 -1.55
C SER A 105 14.42 -16.73 -1.54
N ASP A 106 13.26 -16.31 -1.05
CA ASP A 106 12.08 -17.18 -0.94
C ASP A 106 11.33 -17.35 -2.28
N ARG A 107 11.76 -16.65 -3.33
CA ARG A 107 11.14 -16.67 -4.66
C ARG A 107 10.78 -18.08 -5.13
N ASN A 108 11.78 -18.97 -5.19
CA ASN A 108 11.58 -20.30 -5.75
C ASN A 108 10.61 -21.12 -4.91
N LYS A 109 10.71 -21.02 -3.59
CA LYS A 109 9.76 -21.67 -2.67
C LYS A 109 8.33 -21.16 -2.85
N ILE A 110 8.13 -19.84 -2.99
CA ILE A 110 6.81 -19.24 -3.21
C ILE A 110 6.23 -19.70 -4.54
N ILE A 111 7.02 -19.75 -5.61
CA ILE A 111 6.58 -20.23 -6.92
C ILE A 111 6.19 -21.71 -6.84
N SER A 112 7.07 -22.56 -6.30
CA SER A 112 6.82 -24.00 -6.15
C SER A 112 5.59 -24.28 -5.28
N LEU A 113 5.47 -23.59 -4.15
CA LEU A 113 4.30 -23.68 -3.27
C LEU A 113 3.01 -23.23 -3.97
N THR A 114 3.09 -22.21 -4.85
CA THR A 114 1.93 -21.78 -5.64
C THR A 114 1.48 -22.89 -6.59
N VAL A 115 2.40 -23.55 -7.30
CA VAL A 115 2.09 -24.69 -8.16
C VAL A 115 1.46 -25.83 -7.37
N GLU A 116 2.04 -26.18 -6.22
CA GLU A 116 1.53 -27.22 -5.32
C GLU A 116 0.10 -26.93 -4.88
N ARG A 117 -0.17 -25.72 -4.38
CA ARG A 117 -1.52 -25.31 -3.92
C ARG A 117 -2.54 -25.26 -5.04
N LEU A 118 -2.14 -24.84 -6.25
CA LEU A 118 -3.01 -24.89 -7.42
C LEU A 118 -3.32 -26.32 -7.84
N PHE A 119 -2.35 -27.23 -7.74
CA PHE A 119 -2.55 -28.64 -8.05
C PHE A 119 -3.54 -29.31 -7.10
N THR A 120 -3.49 -29.00 -5.80
CA THR A 120 -4.46 -29.55 -4.80
C THR A 120 -5.91 -29.17 -5.10
N ILE A 121 -6.14 -28.08 -5.80
CA ILE A 121 -7.49 -27.60 -6.20
C ILE A 121 -7.84 -27.95 -7.65
N GLY A 122 -7.05 -28.82 -8.30
CA GLY A 122 -7.31 -29.32 -9.65
C GLY A 122 -6.82 -28.43 -10.78
N ILE A 123 -5.83 -27.58 -10.54
CA ILE A 123 -5.19 -26.73 -11.55
C ILE A 123 -3.74 -27.16 -11.73
N SER A 124 -3.39 -27.58 -12.94
CA SER A 124 -2.00 -27.90 -13.32
C SER A 124 -1.37 -26.75 -14.08
N VAL A 125 -0.23 -26.27 -13.59
CA VAL A 125 0.54 -25.16 -14.15
C VAL A 125 2.03 -25.38 -13.87
N SER A 126 2.92 -24.89 -14.73
CA SER A 126 4.37 -25.00 -14.50
C SER A 126 4.89 -23.83 -13.66
N GLU A 127 6.00 -24.03 -12.95
CA GLU A 127 6.72 -22.98 -12.21
C GLU A 127 7.15 -21.85 -13.14
N GLU A 128 7.58 -22.16 -14.35
CA GLU A 128 7.93 -21.17 -15.37
C GLU A 128 6.74 -20.28 -15.72
N SER A 129 5.57 -20.87 -15.94
CA SER A 129 4.33 -20.12 -16.23
C SER A 129 3.96 -19.17 -15.09
N ILE A 130 4.12 -19.60 -13.82
CA ILE A 130 3.90 -18.74 -12.66
C ILE A 130 4.96 -17.62 -12.62
N GLY A 131 6.23 -17.95 -12.79
CA GLY A 131 7.33 -16.98 -12.77
C GLY A 131 7.19 -15.90 -13.84
N GLN A 132 6.72 -16.25 -15.03
CA GLN A 132 6.51 -15.35 -16.17
C GLN A 132 5.12 -14.68 -16.18
N ALA A 133 4.26 -15.00 -15.23
CA ALA A 133 2.90 -14.45 -15.16
C ALA A 133 2.92 -12.93 -14.92
N PRO A 134 2.20 -12.14 -15.74
CA PRO A 134 2.12 -10.70 -15.56
C PRO A 134 1.37 -10.33 -14.28
N VAL A 135 1.96 -9.41 -13.51
CA VAL A 135 1.41 -8.91 -12.27
C VAL A 135 0.34 -7.85 -12.54
N SER A 136 -0.77 -7.94 -11.83
CA SER A 136 -1.90 -7.01 -11.93
C SER A 136 -2.16 -6.19 -10.67
N VAL A 137 -1.78 -6.72 -9.50
CA VAL A 137 -1.84 -6.03 -8.21
C VAL A 137 -0.61 -6.41 -7.40
N ILE A 138 -0.04 -5.47 -6.69
CA ILE A 138 1.04 -5.72 -5.73
C ILE A 138 0.98 -4.75 -4.56
N HIS A 139 1.20 -5.26 -3.34
CA HIS A 139 1.39 -4.50 -2.13
C HIS A 139 2.80 -4.73 -1.60
N PHE A 140 3.66 -3.73 -1.72
CA PHE A 140 4.93 -3.70 -1.03
C PHE A 140 4.70 -3.34 0.42
N CYS A 141 5.44 -3.92 1.34
CA CYS A 141 5.25 -3.63 2.75
C CYS A 141 6.55 -3.72 3.54
N LYS A 142 6.57 -3.04 4.68
CA LYS A 142 7.63 -3.11 5.68
C LYS A 142 7.02 -3.00 7.07
N ASN A 143 7.45 -3.88 7.96
CA ASN A 143 7.22 -3.74 9.39
C ASN A 143 8.42 -3.02 10.00
N ILE A 144 8.16 -2.05 10.87
CA ILE A 144 9.18 -1.26 11.55
C ILE A 144 8.89 -1.31 13.04
N ILE A 145 9.82 -1.87 13.81
CA ILE A 145 9.74 -1.89 15.26
C ILE A 145 10.16 -0.53 15.76
N LEU A 146 9.30 0.09 16.55
CA LEU A 146 9.57 1.40 17.11
C LEU A 146 10.32 1.27 18.44
N PRO A 147 11.29 2.17 18.72
CA PRO A 147 11.87 2.30 20.05
C PRO A 147 10.83 2.70 21.08
N ASN A 148 11.01 2.28 22.34
CA ASN A 148 10.05 2.51 23.42
C ASN A 148 9.71 3.99 23.72
N ASN A 149 10.53 4.91 23.26
CA ASN A 149 10.31 6.36 23.42
C ASN A 149 9.53 7.00 22.24
N ILE A 150 9.12 6.22 21.25
CA ILE A 150 8.39 6.71 20.08
C ILE A 150 7.01 6.05 20.03
N ALA A 151 5.98 6.85 20.27
CA ALA A 151 4.61 6.37 20.22
C ALA A 151 4.08 6.26 18.78
N LEU A 152 3.65 5.09 18.39
CA LEU A 152 3.06 4.82 17.08
C LEU A 152 1.86 5.72 16.77
N ARG A 153 1.04 5.98 17.78
CA ARG A 153 -0.14 6.84 17.66
C ARG A 153 0.22 8.27 17.23
N SER A 154 1.35 8.79 17.72
CA SER A 154 1.84 10.12 17.31
C SER A 154 2.20 10.14 15.84
N ILE A 155 2.92 9.11 15.37
CA ILE A 155 3.29 8.97 13.95
C ILE A 155 2.05 8.91 13.05
N LEU A 156 1.06 8.08 13.42
CA LEU A 156 -0.17 7.97 12.65
C LEU A 156 -0.97 9.28 12.66
N SER A 157 -0.95 10.02 13.76
CA SER A 157 -1.52 11.37 13.83
C SER A 157 -0.83 12.32 12.86
N ASP A 158 0.50 12.40 12.87
CA ASP A 158 1.27 13.25 11.96
C ASP A 158 0.96 12.90 10.49
N LEU A 159 1.02 11.62 10.13
CA LEU A 159 0.71 11.15 8.77
C LEU A 159 -0.73 11.43 8.36
N SER A 160 -1.68 11.46 9.29
CA SER A 160 -3.08 11.78 8.97
C SER A 160 -3.29 13.24 8.55
N HIS A 161 -2.34 14.12 8.85
CA HIS A 161 -2.35 15.52 8.45
C HIS A 161 -1.68 15.77 7.09
N THR A 162 -1.08 14.75 6.48
CA THR A 162 -0.44 14.84 5.16
C THR A 162 -1.46 14.81 4.01
N ASP A 163 -1.02 15.23 2.83
CA ASP A 163 -1.83 15.25 1.60
C ASP A 163 -1.02 14.70 0.43
N MET A 164 -1.60 13.82 -0.37
CA MET A 164 -0.97 13.31 -1.59
C MET A 164 -1.37 14.09 -2.85
N GLY A 165 -2.16 15.16 -2.71
CA GLY A 165 -2.55 16.10 -3.77
C GLY A 165 -3.55 15.57 -4.77
N LYS A 166 -3.94 16.40 -5.66
CA LYS A 166 -4.98 16.51 -6.70
C LYS A 166 -5.86 15.31 -7.07
N ALA A 167 -7.11 15.64 -7.32
CA ALA A 167 -8.12 15.03 -8.20
C ALA A 167 -8.64 13.61 -7.86
N TYR A 168 -7.89 12.76 -7.16
CA TYR A 168 -8.32 11.39 -6.84
C TYR A 168 -8.22 11.06 -5.36
N ASP A 169 -7.94 12.07 -4.56
CA ASP A 169 -7.80 11.90 -3.12
C ASP A 169 -9.20 11.88 -2.48
N THR A 170 -9.62 10.72 -2.07
CA THR A 170 -10.88 10.50 -1.35
C THR A 170 -10.64 10.55 0.16
N THR A 171 -10.26 11.73 0.69
CA THR A 171 -10.03 11.92 2.14
C THR A 171 -11.25 11.61 3.01
N GLU A 172 -12.45 11.59 2.45
CA GLU A 172 -13.60 11.05 3.18
C GLU A 172 -13.33 9.63 3.67
N ASP A 173 -12.58 8.82 2.89
CA ASP A 173 -12.22 7.47 3.31
C ASP A 173 -11.17 7.45 4.42
N VAL A 174 -10.22 8.39 4.44
CA VAL A 174 -9.23 8.51 5.51
C VAL A 174 -9.90 8.80 6.84
N HIS A 175 -10.80 9.80 6.86
CA HIS A 175 -11.55 10.13 8.07
C HIS A 175 -12.46 8.99 8.53
N ARG A 176 -13.22 8.37 7.63
CA ARG A 176 -14.10 7.22 7.97
C ARG A 176 -13.34 6.00 8.48
N GLN A 177 -12.19 5.67 7.90
CA GLN A 177 -11.39 4.54 8.36
C GLN A 177 -10.64 4.84 9.66
N ARG A 178 -10.15 6.07 9.83
CA ARG A 178 -9.58 6.55 11.09
C ARG A 178 -10.59 6.45 12.23
N ASP A 179 -11.82 6.91 12.01
CA ASP A 179 -12.88 6.87 13.02
C ASP A 179 -13.29 5.42 13.33
N LYS A 180 -13.40 4.56 12.30
CA LYS A 180 -13.74 3.13 12.50
C LYS A 180 -12.69 2.36 13.30
N ASN A 181 -11.42 2.72 13.18
CA ASN A 181 -10.29 2.02 13.82
C ASN A 181 -9.66 2.86 14.94
N ASN A 182 -10.41 3.81 15.54
CA ASN A 182 -9.93 4.69 16.62
C ASN A 182 -8.59 5.39 16.28
N GLY A 183 -8.41 5.80 15.03
CA GLY A 183 -7.19 6.47 14.58
C GLY A 183 -5.96 5.57 14.39
N LYS A 184 -6.12 4.25 14.37
CA LYS A 184 -5.02 3.28 14.26
C LYS A 184 -4.62 2.94 12.83
N VAL A 185 -5.32 3.49 11.83
CA VAL A 185 -5.03 3.26 10.40
C VAL A 185 -5.11 4.58 9.65
N VAL A 186 -4.11 4.84 8.82
CA VAL A 186 -4.09 5.98 7.90
C VAL A 186 -3.96 5.47 6.47
N HIS A 187 -4.87 5.89 5.60
CA HIS A 187 -4.82 5.62 4.17
C HIS A 187 -4.68 6.91 3.38
N LEU A 188 -3.65 7.00 2.57
CA LEU A 188 -3.46 8.07 1.60
C LEU A 188 -3.64 7.49 0.19
N ARG A 189 -4.47 8.09 -0.64
CA ARG A 189 -4.75 7.60 -1.99
C ARG A 189 -4.47 8.66 -3.04
N CYS A 190 -3.84 8.23 -4.12
CA CYS A 190 -3.62 9.05 -5.30
C CYS A 190 -3.85 8.20 -6.56
N GLY A 191 -5.04 8.26 -7.13
CA GLY A 191 -5.43 7.44 -8.26
C GLY A 191 -5.44 5.94 -7.92
N THR A 192 -4.50 5.20 -8.49
CA THR A 192 -4.35 3.74 -8.31
C THR A 192 -3.23 3.36 -7.36
N ARG A 193 -2.64 4.37 -6.71
CA ARG A 193 -1.62 4.22 -5.66
C ARG A 193 -2.26 4.45 -4.32
N GLU A 194 -1.86 3.66 -3.34
CA GLU A 194 -2.35 3.79 -1.97
C GLU A 194 -1.18 3.57 -1.01
N TRP A 195 -1.04 4.46 -0.05
CA TRP A 195 -0.16 4.33 1.11
C TRP A 195 -1.03 3.98 2.30
N CYS A 196 -0.69 2.91 2.98
CA CYS A 196 -1.42 2.45 4.15
C CYS A 196 -0.46 2.32 5.32
N PHE A 197 -0.83 2.92 6.44
CA PHE A 197 -0.05 2.92 7.68
C PHE A 197 -0.92 2.47 8.83
N TYR A 198 -0.43 1.53 9.62
CA TYR A 198 -1.22 1.04 10.75
C TYR A 198 -0.38 0.33 11.81
N ASP A 199 -1.02 0.15 12.97
CA ASP A 199 -0.49 -0.67 14.04
C ASP A 199 -0.60 -2.15 13.66
N LYS A 200 0.56 -2.79 13.46
CA LYS A 200 0.62 -4.20 13.06
C LYS A 200 0.21 -5.13 14.18
N ILE A 201 0.55 -4.80 15.43
CA ILE A 201 0.20 -5.63 16.59
C ILE A 201 -1.30 -5.55 16.82
N ASP A 202 -1.87 -4.35 16.81
CA ASP A 202 -3.31 -4.17 16.92
C ASP A 202 -4.06 -4.93 15.81
N ASP A 203 -3.59 -4.84 14.54
CA ASP A 203 -4.16 -5.61 13.42
C ASP A 203 -4.09 -7.13 13.65
N LEU A 204 -3.02 -7.64 14.22
CA LEU A 204 -2.88 -9.06 14.55
C LEU A 204 -3.79 -9.48 15.71
N CYS A 205 -4.00 -8.62 16.71
CA CYS A 205 -4.79 -8.93 17.90
C CYS A 205 -6.30 -8.79 17.66
N GLN A 206 -6.76 -8.02 16.69
CA GLN A 206 -8.19 -7.83 16.44
C GLN A 206 -8.91 -9.13 16.08
N PRO A 207 -10.16 -9.31 16.58
CA PRO A 207 -11.03 -10.39 16.13
C PRO A 207 -11.35 -10.14 14.64
N LYS A 208 -10.90 -11.03 13.78
CA LYS A 208 -11.07 -10.87 12.34
C LYS A 208 -12.40 -11.47 11.90
N GLY A 209 -13.12 -10.70 11.07
CA GLY A 209 -14.42 -11.06 10.56
C GLY A 209 -14.39 -12.30 9.64
N LYS A 210 -15.55 -12.62 9.05
CA LYS A 210 -15.84 -13.85 8.27
C LYS A 210 -14.94 -14.08 7.03
N ARG A 211 -14.09 -13.14 6.62
CA ARG A 211 -13.21 -13.31 5.45
C ARG A 211 -12.05 -14.24 5.80
N VAL A 212 -11.92 -15.25 4.99
CA VAL A 212 -10.96 -16.35 5.13
C VAL A 212 -9.50 -15.86 5.15
N ASP A 213 -9.16 -14.90 4.28
CA ASP A 213 -7.86 -14.24 4.22
C ASP A 213 -7.47 -13.51 5.53
N LYS A 214 -8.47 -13.22 6.37
CA LYS A 214 -8.29 -12.55 7.67
C LYS A 214 -8.27 -13.52 8.86
N GLN A 215 -8.55 -14.79 8.65
CA GLN A 215 -8.50 -15.75 9.77
C GLN A 215 -7.05 -15.99 10.20
N LYS A 216 -6.87 -16.13 11.52
CA LYS A 216 -5.56 -16.45 12.09
C LYS A 216 -5.24 -17.91 11.84
N THR A 217 -4.04 -18.19 11.34
CA THR A 217 -3.51 -19.56 11.27
C THR A 217 -3.31 -20.11 12.69
N ILE A 218 -3.17 -21.41 12.83
CA ILE A 218 -2.83 -22.04 14.10
C ILE A 218 -1.51 -21.46 14.62
N TYR A 219 -0.51 -21.36 13.73
CA TYR A 219 0.79 -20.78 14.05
C TYR A 219 0.71 -19.30 14.50
N GLU A 220 -0.12 -18.47 13.87
CA GLU A 220 -0.35 -17.09 14.35
C GLU A 220 -0.96 -17.05 15.75
N LYS A 221 -1.84 -18.00 16.09
CA LYS A 221 -2.43 -18.09 17.43
C LYS A 221 -1.39 -18.50 18.47
N GLU A 222 -0.56 -19.48 18.16
CA GLU A 222 0.55 -19.91 19.00
C GLU A 222 1.56 -18.79 19.19
N LEU A 223 1.93 -18.08 18.12
CA LEU A 223 2.83 -16.95 18.16
C LEU A 223 2.32 -15.87 19.13
N LEU A 224 1.04 -15.50 19.02
CA LEU A 224 0.43 -14.49 19.87
C LEU A 224 0.31 -14.94 21.35
N SER A 225 0.23 -16.25 21.60
CA SER A 225 0.18 -16.78 22.98
C SER A 225 1.56 -16.93 23.60
N THR A 226 2.60 -17.13 22.80
CA THR A 226 3.96 -17.42 23.25
C THR A 226 4.82 -16.18 23.44
N HIS A 227 4.54 -15.12 22.68
CA HIS A 227 5.29 -13.88 22.72
C HIS A 227 4.45 -12.79 23.36
N ASN A 228 5.03 -12.09 24.34
CA ASN A 228 4.39 -10.92 24.94
C ASN A 228 4.59 -9.71 24.02
N PHE A 229 3.56 -9.40 23.22
CA PHE A 229 3.54 -8.24 22.33
C PHE A 229 2.98 -6.97 22.98
N GLU A 230 2.61 -7.00 24.27
CA GLU A 230 1.89 -5.90 24.94
C GLU A 230 2.63 -4.58 24.94
N ASN A 231 3.97 -4.62 24.93
CA ASN A 231 4.81 -3.42 24.93
C ASN A 231 5.50 -3.17 23.58
N LEU A 232 5.12 -3.90 22.54
CA LEU A 232 5.75 -3.78 21.25
C LEU A 232 4.90 -2.95 20.31
N GLU A 233 5.43 -1.83 19.85
CA GLU A 233 4.82 -1.02 18.81
C GLU A 233 5.47 -1.30 17.46
N VAL A 234 4.68 -1.80 16.51
CA VAL A 234 5.15 -2.12 15.16
C VAL A 234 4.37 -1.32 14.13
N PHE A 235 5.05 -0.35 13.56
CA PHE A 235 4.52 0.42 12.44
C PHE A 235 4.57 -0.40 11.16
N ARG A 236 3.41 -0.65 10.57
CA ARG A 236 3.32 -1.27 9.24
C ARG A 236 3.12 -0.21 8.19
N TYR A 237 4.02 -0.19 7.23
CA TYR A 237 3.94 0.61 6.02
C TYR A 237 3.65 -0.27 4.82
N GLU A 238 2.61 0.05 4.05
CA GLU A 238 2.29 -0.60 2.79
C GLU A 238 2.16 0.43 1.67
N TYR A 239 2.75 0.12 0.53
CA TYR A 239 2.54 0.83 -0.73
C TYR A 239 1.88 -0.09 -1.73
N ARG A 240 0.65 0.24 -2.12
CA ARG A 240 -0.23 -0.61 -2.91
C ARG A 240 -0.39 -0.07 -4.31
N LEU A 241 -0.12 -0.90 -5.30
CA LEU A 241 -0.29 -0.64 -6.72
C LEU A 241 -1.39 -1.56 -7.27
N ASN A 242 -2.56 -0.98 -7.52
CA ASN A 242 -3.78 -1.73 -7.78
C ASN A 242 -4.12 -1.87 -9.28
N LYS A 243 -3.19 -1.51 -10.19
CA LYS A 243 -3.35 -1.67 -11.65
C LYS A 243 -2.03 -1.97 -12.33
N SER A 244 -2.04 -2.87 -13.31
CA SER A 244 -0.85 -3.25 -14.10
C SER A 244 -0.14 -2.04 -14.75
N GLN A 245 -0.90 -1.04 -15.24
CA GLN A 245 -0.32 0.16 -15.82
C GLN A 245 0.46 0.97 -14.77
N THR A 246 -0.06 1.08 -13.55
CA THR A 246 0.63 1.77 -12.45
C THR A 246 1.86 1.00 -12.02
N ILE A 247 1.76 -0.34 -11.94
CA ILE A 247 2.91 -1.21 -11.64
C ILE A 247 4.02 -0.99 -12.67
N ARG A 248 3.69 -0.99 -13.96
CA ARG A 248 4.68 -0.70 -15.00
C ARG A 248 5.30 0.68 -14.84
N SER A 249 4.49 1.73 -14.67
CA SER A 249 4.99 3.10 -14.52
C SER A 249 5.91 3.31 -13.31
N GLU A 250 5.72 2.54 -12.24
CA GLU A 250 6.57 2.62 -11.05
C GLU A 250 7.83 1.77 -11.12
N LEU A 251 7.76 0.60 -11.77
CA LEU A 251 8.81 -0.41 -11.69
C LEU A 251 9.70 -0.53 -12.93
N HIS A 252 9.24 -0.10 -14.12
CA HIS A 252 10.01 -0.32 -15.35
C HIS A 252 11.44 0.24 -15.27
N THR A 253 11.61 1.46 -14.79
CA THR A 253 12.95 2.08 -14.63
C THR A 253 13.80 1.33 -13.59
N LEU A 254 13.19 0.90 -12.47
CA LEU A 254 13.91 0.18 -11.42
C LEU A 254 14.34 -1.21 -11.86
N LEU A 255 13.65 -1.80 -12.83
CA LEU A 255 13.92 -3.12 -13.38
C LEU A 255 14.66 -3.10 -14.70
N ASN A 256 15.04 -1.91 -15.21
CA ASN A 256 15.65 -1.72 -16.53
C ASN A 256 14.82 -2.35 -17.68
N LYS A 257 13.49 -2.25 -17.57
CA LYS A 257 12.55 -2.75 -18.58
C LYS A 257 11.96 -1.61 -19.40
N SER A 258 11.60 -1.89 -20.66
CA SER A 258 10.83 -0.93 -21.45
C SER A 258 9.43 -0.76 -20.88
N TYR A 259 8.79 0.40 -21.13
CA TYR A 259 7.45 0.67 -20.59
C TYR A 259 6.39 -0.31 -21.12
N ASP A 260 6.59 -0.89 -22.31
CA ASP A 260 5.65 -1.84 -22.91
C ASP A 260 5.81 -3.27 -22.38
N GLU A 261 6.94 -3.57 -21.75
CA GLU A 261 7.17 -4.87 -21.14
C GLU A 261 6.31 -5.07 -19.91
N LYS A 262 5.83 -6.31 -19.75
CA LYS A 262 5.05 -6.70 -18.58
C LYS A 262 5.99 -6.96 -17.40
N ILE A 263 5.57 -6.52 -16.24
CA ILE A 263 6.22 -6.89 -14.98
C ILE A 263 5.68 -8.26 -14.58
N THR A 264 6.58 -9.22 -14.38
CA THR A 264 6.25 -10.61 -14.05
C THR A 264 6.43 -10.89 -12.56
N VAL A 265 5.92 -12.04 -12.10
CA VAL A 265 6.12 -12.50 -10.72
C VAL A 265 7.62 -12.59 -10.38
N SER A 266 8.43 -13.13 -11.30
CA SER A 266 9.87 -13.25 -11.10
C SER A 266 10.58 -11.91 -10.95
N ASP A 267 10.18 -10.89 -11.69
CA ASP A 267 10.77 -9.55 -11.62
C ASP A 267 10.63 -8.92 -10.23
N LEU A 268 9.57 -9.27 -9.51
CA LEU A 268 9.32 -8.71 -8.19
C LEU A 268 10.33 -9.15 -7.12
N PHE A 269 11.07 -10.21 -7.38
CA PHE A 269 12.11 -10.72 -6.49
C PHE A 269 13.52 -10.26 -6.89
N THR A 270 13.62 -9.13 -7.58
CA THR A 270 14.90 -8.49 -7.88
C THR A 270 15.47 -7.84 -6.62
N GLU A 271 16.78 -8.04 -6.40
CA GLU A 271 17.47 -7.50 -5.23
C GLU A 271 17.36 -5.96 -5.16
N GLY A 272 17.12 -5.46 -3.97
CA GLY A 272 16.96 -4.02 -3.71
C GLY A 272 15.65 -3.40 -4.21
N LEU A 273 14.84 -4.10 -5.01
CA LEU A 273 13.62 -3.55 -5.59
C LEU A 273 12.64 -3.07 -4.50
N TRP A 274 12.35 -3.89 -3.52
CA TRP A 274 11.35 -3.56 -2.49
C TRP A 274 11.75 -2.36 -1.66
N LYS A 275 13.03 -2.28 -1.29
CA LYS A 275 13.62 -1.09 -0.62
C LYS A 275 13.46 0.14 -1.48
N SER A 276 13.90 0.07 -2.75
CA SER A 276 13.85 1.21 -3.67
C SER A 276 12.43 1.73 -3.87
N VAL A 277 11.45 0.83 -4.03
CA VAL A 277 10.03 1.20 -4.19
C VAL A 277 9.50 1.89 -2.94
N LEU A 278 9.70 1.29 -1.75
CA LEU A 278 9.16 1.82 -0.50
C LEU A 278 9.82 3.14 -0.11
N VAL A 279 11.15 3.26 -0.26
CA VAL A 279 11.88 4.52 0.01
C VAL A 279 11.44 5.61 -0.97
N LYS A 280 11.31 5.30 -2.27
CA LYS A 280 10.80 6.26 -3.27
C LYS A 280 9.39 6.74 -2.90
N ALA A 281 8.49 5.82 -2.58
CA ALA A 281 7.12 6.15 -2.23
C ALA A 281 7.02 6.91 -0.89
N TRP A 282 7.89 6.64 0.07
CA TRP A 282 8.01 7.40 1.31
C TRP A 282 8.51 8.84 1.05
N LYS A 283 9.56 9.00 0.25
CA LYS A 283 10.07 10.33 -0.15
C LYS A 283 9.01 11.16 -0.88
N GLN A 284 8.12 10.57 -1.66
CA GLN A 284 7.01 11.27 -2.29
C GLN A 284 6.06 11.94 -1.27
N ILE A 285 5.90 11.37 -0.07
CA ILE A 285 5.14 12.00 1.02
C ILE A 285 5.95 13.15 1.61
N LEU A 286 7.21 12.90 1.99
CA LEU A 286 8.04 13.85 2.72
C LEU A 286 8.41 15.10 1.90
N GLN A 287 8.58 14.96 0.58
CA GLN A 287 9.05 16.05 -0.28
C GLN A 287 7.96 17.06 -0.67
N ARG A 288 6.71 16.82 -0.30
CA ARG A 288 5.65 17.77 -0.58
C ARG A 288 5.70 18.96 0.39
N PRO A 289 5.66 20.21 -0.11
CA PRO A 289 5.74 21.40 0.74
C PRO A 289 4.70 21.39 1.86
N GLU A 290 3.47 21.03 1.56
CA GLU A 290 2.39 20.95 2.55
C GLU A 290 2.64 19.87 3.61
N ASN A 291 3.25 18.75 3.23
CA ASN A 291 3.54 17.67 4.17
C ASN A 291 4.76 18.00 5.04
N GLN A 292 5.75 18.72 4.51
CA GLN A 292 6.85 19.24 5.32
C GLN A 292 6.30 20.09 6.46
N LEU A 293 5.37 21.00 6.18
CA LEU A 293 4.72 21.81 7.22
C LEU A 293 3.90 20.97 8.22
N ALA A 294 3.26 19.90 7.76
CA ALA A 294 2.49 19.00 8.62
C ALA A 294 3.37 18.19 9.59
N LEU A 295 4.57 17.82 9.15
CA LEU A 295 5.46 16.88 9.83
C LEU A 295 6.56 17.57 10.68
N LEU A 296 6.55 18.92 10.78
CA LEU A 296 7.53 19.67 11.56
C LEU A 296 7.55 19.23 13.03
N SER A 297 8.75 19.08 13.58
CA SER A 297 8.98 18.89 15.00
C SER A 297 9.26 20.24 15.66
N CYS A 298 8.32 20.72 16.47
CA CYS A 298 8.51 21.90 17.30
C CYS A 298 7.89 21.66 18.68
N ASP A 299 8.64 21.97 19.72
CA ASP A 299 8.22 21.75 21.10
C ASP A 299 7.03 22.64 21.48
N SER A 300 7.00 23.85 20.92
CA SER A 300 5.88 24.76 21.13
C SER A 300 5.57 25.61 19.89
N SER A 301 4.37 26.16 19.87
CA SER A 301 3.96 27.14 18.84
C SER A 301 4.83 28.41 18.87
N LEU A 302 5.35 28.77 20.05
CA LEU A 302 6.22 29.92 20.22
C LEU A 302 7.59 29.65 19.59
N ASP A 303 8.17 28.44 19.79
CA ASP A 303 9.45 28.08 19.19
C ASP A 303 9.39 28.09 17.67
N LEU A 304 8.31 27.56 17.10
CA LEU A 304 8.06 27.64 15.66
C LEU A 304 7.99 29.09 15.17
N LEU A 305 7.26 29.94 15.87
CA LEU A 305 7.14 31.36 15.53
C LEU A 305 8.50 32.05 15.56
N LEU A 306 9.24 31.89 16.67
CA LEU A 306 10.55 32.53 16.87
C LEU A 306 11.59 32.02 15.83
N HIS A 307 11.54 30.72 15.50
CA HIS A 307 12.41 30.17 14.47
C HIS A 307 12.16 30.81 13.11
N ILE A 308 10.91 30.83 12.65
CA ILE A 308 10.51 31.43 11.36
C ILE A 308 10.91 32.92 11.30
N PHE A 309 10.72 33.67 12.38
CA PHE A 309 11.09 35.10 12.43
C PHE A 309 12.63 35.30 12.41
N ARG A 310 13.40 34.48 13.13
CA ARG A 310 14.87 34.53 13.12
C ARG A 310 15.40 34.26 11.72
N LYS A 311 14.88 33.23 11.04
CA LYS A 311 15.29 32.89 9.69
C LYS A 311 14.93 33.98 8.68
N ALA A 312 13.67 34.46 8.72
CA ALA A 312 13.23 35.57 7.89
C ALA A 312 14.08 36.83 8.08
N LYS A 313 14.54 37.12 9.31
CA LYS A 313 15.43 38.23 9.62
C LYS A 313 16.85 37.99 9.06
N ALA A 314 17.38 36.78 9.17
CA ALA A 314 18.71 36.43 8.66
C ALA A 314 18.82 36.55 7.13
N GLU A 315 17.73 36.33 6.40
CA GLU A 315 17.67 36.47 4.94
C GLU A 315 17.62 37.97 4.48
N ASN A 316 17.85 38.96 5.34
CA ASN A 316 17.76 40.38 5.04
C ASN A 316 16.47 40.86 4.39
N LEU A 317 15.39 40.28 4.77
CA LEU A 317 14.10 40.56 4.19
C LEU A 317 13.47 41.85 4.76
N SER A 318 12.99 42.73 3.90
CA SER A 318 12.35 44.02 4.19
C SER A 318 11.08 43.86 5.08
N ALA A 319 10.31 44.96 5.35
CA ALA A 319 9.01 44.89 6.05
C ALA A 319 8.03 43.88 5.46
N HIS A 320 8.20 43.55 4.19
CA HIS A 320 7.48 42.44 3.51
C HIS A 320 7.78 41.07 4.12
N SER A 321 8.92 40.89 4.76
CA SER A 321 9.35 39.61 5.37
C SER A 321 8.65 39.30 6.69
N GLN A 322 8.27 40.32 7.46
CA GLN A 322 7.51 40.08 8.68
C GLN A 322 6.12 39.50 8.34
N ASN A 323 5.46 40.03 7.30
CA ASN A 323 4.20 39.50 6.81
C ASN A 323 4.37 38.08 6.25
N LYS A 324 5.49 37.82 5.56
CA LYS A 324 5.83 36.46 5.07
C LYS A 324 5.99 35.50 6.24
N ALA A 325 6.71 35.89 7.29
CA ALA A 325 6.91 35.08 8.49
C ALA A 325 5.60 34.78 9.24
N LEU A 326 4.78 35.80 9.47
CA LEU A 326 3.48 35.63 10.12
C LEU A 326 2.57 34.70 9.31
N TRP A 327 2.53 34.89 8.00
CA TRP A 327 1.73 34.06 7.12
C TRP A 327 2.22 32.60 7.11
N THR A 328 3.53 32.37 7.05
CA THR A 328 4.15 31.04 7.12
C THR A 328 3.81 30.36 8.43
N TYR A 329 3.95 31.07 9.56
CA TYR A 329 3.57 30.53 10.86
C TYR A 329 2.09 30.16 10.92
N GLY A 330 1.20 31.07 10.50
CA GLY A 330 -0.25 30.80 10.47
C GLY A 330 -0.61 29.61 9.60
N LEU A 331 0.03 29.48 8.43
CA LEU A 331 -0.18 28.34 7.53
C LEU A 331 0.33 27.03 8.12
N ALA A 332 1.56 27.00 8.66
CA ALA A 332 2.14 25.83 9.29
C ALA A 332 1.26 25.36 10.48
N ARG A 333 0.83 26.32 11.30
CA ARG A 333 -0.07 26.03 12.43
C ARG A 333 -1.41 25.48 11.99
N ALA A 334 -2.06 26.10 11.01
CA ALA A 334 -3.34 25.62 10.48
C ALA A 334 -3.22 24.22 9.86
N ILE A 335 -2.14 23.95 9.12
CA ILE A 335 -1.89 22.61 8.55
C ILE A 335 -1.69 21.59 9.66
N LYS A 336 -0.96 21.94 10.71
CA LYS A 336 -0.72 21.03 11.84
C LYS A 336 -2.00 20.72 12.63
N ASP A 337 -2.90 21.69 12.78
CA ASP A 337 -4.15 21.54 13.53
C ASP A 337 -5.26 20.85 12.70
N TYR A 338 -5.37 21.17 11.42
CA TYR A 338 -6.49 20.76 10.56
C TYR A 338 -6.13 19.85 9.39
N GLY A 339 -4.84 19.62 9.15
CA GLY A 339 -4.32 18.86 8.02
C GLY A 339 -4.19 19.67 6.73
N ALA A 340 -3.19 19.31 5.92
CA ALA A 340 -2.83 20.02 4.70
C ALA A 340 -3.99 20.11 3.69
N LYS A 341 -4.76 19.04 3.54
CA LYS A 341 -5.88 19.02 2.59
C LYS A 341 -7.02 19.94 2.99
N THR A 342 -7.42 19.91 4.26
CA THR A 342 -8.49 20.80 4.77
C THR A 342 -8.12 22.25 4.54
N VAL A 343 -6.90 22.63 4.95
CA VAL A 343 -6.41 24.01 4.79
C VAL A 343 -6.35 24.41 3.32
N LYS A 344 -5.82 23.56 2.44
CA LYS A 344 -5.81 23.82 0.99
C LYS A 344 -7.21 23.97 0.41
N SER A 345 -8.14 23.11 0.82
CA SER A 345 -9.53 23.17 0.36
C SER A 345 -10.20 24.50 0.75
N GLU A 346 -10.07 24.92 2.01
CA GLU A 346 -10.68 26.14 2.50
C GLU A 346 -10.04 27.39 1.88
N LEU A 347 -8.71 27.44 1.79
CA LEU A 347 -8.02 28.55 1.14
C LEU A 347 -8.36 28.67 -0.36
N ASN A 348 -8.54 27.54 -1.06
CA ASN A 348 -8.95 27.55 -2.47
C ASN A 348 -10.38 28.04 -2.69
N LYS A 349 -11.27 27.94 -1.69
CA LYS A 349 -12.61 28.54 -1.75
C LYS A 349 -12.57 30.06 -1.69
N ILE A 350 -11.64 30.58 -0.88
CA ILE A 350 -11.49 32.04 -0.65
C ILE A 350 -10.71 32.69 -1.80
N TRP A 351 -9.65 32.04 -2.28
CA TRP A 351 -8.81 32.53 -3.36
C TRP A 351 -9.23 31.90 -4.68
N ILE A 352 -9.91 32.71 -5.51
CA ILE A 352 -10.45 32.31 -6.81
C ILE A 352 -9.41 31.54 -7.64
N LYS A 353 -9.84 30.45 -8.23
CA LYS A 353 -9.15 29.35 -8.92
C LYS A 353 -8.06 29.69 -9.97
N LYS A 354 -7.71 30.94 -10.19
CA LYS A 354 -6.83 31.34 -11.32
C LYS A 354 -5.34 31.45 -11.00
N ASP A 355 -4.97 31.37 -9.73
CA ASP A 355 -3.57 31.65 -9.36
C ASP A 355 -2.91 30.46 -8.65
N ASN A 356 -1.74 30.09 -9.13
CA ASN A 356 -0.76 29.25 -8.41
C ASN A 356 -0.27 29.88 -7.09
N ARG A 357 -0.98 30.89 -6.56
CA ARG A 357 -0.61 31.67 -5.37
C ARG A 357 -0.43 30.79 -4.13
N LEU A 358 -1.34 29.83 -3.93
CA LEU A 358 -1.23 28.94 -2.77
C LEU A 358 -0.01 28.00 -2.89
N THR A 359 0.22 27.44 -4.07
CA THR A 359 1.40 26.56 -4.33
C THR A 359 2.70 27.34 -4.13
N ASN A 360 2.77 28.58 -4.67
CA ASN A 360 3.94 29.44 -4.47
C ASN A 360 4.13 29.82 -3.00
N LYS A 361 3.05 30.11 -2.27
CA LYS A 361 3.12 30.41 -0.84
C LYS A 361 3.53 29.22 0.00
N LEU A 362 3.07 28.01 -0.34
CA LEU A 362 3.52 26.78 0.29
C LEU A 362 5.03 26.57 0.08
N GLY A 363 5.53 26.78 -1.15
CA GLY A 363 6.97 26.72 -1.45
C GLY A 363 7.77 27.72 -0.60
N ILE A 364 7.32 28.97 -0.55
CA ILE A 364 7.94 30.02 0.28
C ILE A 364 7.89 29.67 1.78
N ALA A 365 6.79 29.09 2.25
CA ALA A 365 6.66 28.67 3.65
C ALA A 365 7.63 27.56 4.00
N THR A 366 7.86 26.59 3.10
CA THR A 366 8.82 25.51 3.34
C THR A 366 10.25 25.98 3.35
N GLU A 367 10.63 26.97 2.56
CA GLU A 367 11.97 27.59 2.62
C GLU A 367 12.29 28.18 4.00
N LEU A 368 11.30 28.71 4.71
CA LEU A 368 11.48 29.28 6.05
C LEU A 368 11.50 28.25 7.18
N VAL A 369 11.24 26.97 6.88
CA VAL A 369 11.20 25.89 7.86
C VAL A 369 12.02 24.65 7.45
N ASP A 370 12.82 24.74 6.38
CA ASP A 370 13.57 23.61 5.82
C ASP A 370 14.66 23.06 6.74
N ASP A 371 15.11 23.85 7.70
CA ASP A 371 16.07 23.49 8.75
C ASP A 371 15.38 23.00 10.05
N ILE A 372 14.05 23.08 10.14
CA ILE A 372 13.32 22.46 11.24
C ILE A 372 13.23 20.95 10.99
N PRO A 373 13.69 20.10 11.91
CA PRO A 373 13.61 18.65 11.71
C PRO A 373 12.15 18.19 11.64
N VAL A 374 11.93 17.09 10.94
CA VAL A 374 10.66 16.35 11.04
C VAL A 374 10.56 15.66 12.39
N SER A 375 9.36 15.23 12.79
CA SER A 375 9.15 14.54 14.07
C SER A 375 10.05 13.31 14.21
N GLN A 376 10.48 13.02 15.43
CA GLN A 376 11.39 11.91 15.73
C GLN A 376 10.86 10.57 15.19
N GLY A 377 9.56 10.35 15.24
CA GLY A 377 8.94 9.14 14.68
C GLY A 377 9.11 9.04 13.17
N ILE A 378 8.93 10.13 12.44
CA ILE A 378 9.12 10.18 10.97
C ILE A 378 10.61 9.96 10.61
N SER A 379 11.53 10.55 11.36
CA SER A 379 12.97 10.34 11.19
C SER A 379 13.34 8.86 11.42
N CYS A 380 12.85 8.25 12.49
CA CYS A 380 13.06 6.85 12.80
C CYS A 380 12.58 5.93 11.66
N ILE A 381 11.37 6.16 11.14
CA ILE A 381 10.84 5.38 10.01
C ILE A 381 11.73 5.54 8.78
N THR A 382 12.19 6.76 8.49
CA THR A 382 13.06 7.03 7.34
C THR A 382 14.36 6.24 7.45
N GLU A 383 15.02 6.26 8.59
CA GLU A 383 16.25 5.50 8.85
C GLU A 383 16.04 3.99 8.72
N GLN A 384 14.96 3.47 9.30
CA GLN A 384 14.64 2.04 9.24
C GLN A 384 14.31 1.58 7.80
N LEU A 385 13.65 2.40 7.01
CA LEU A 385 13.42 2.14 5.59
C LEU A 385 14.73 2.16 4.79
N GLU A 386 15.68 3.02 5.14
CA GLU A 386 16.98 3.07 4.49
C GLU A 386 17.90 1.89 4.88
N ARG A 387 17.83 1.39 6.10
CA ARG A 387 18.51 0.15 6.51
C ARG A 387 17.87 -1.08 5.87
N PHE A 388 16.55 -1.15 5.87
CA PHE A 388 15.75 -2.23 5.28
C PHE A 388 16.01 -3.62 5.84
N GLU A 389 16.20 -3.73 7.14
CA GLU A 389 16.43 -5.00 7.82
C GLU A 389 15.12 -5.81 7.90
N PHE A 390 15.16 -7.09 7.51
CA PHE A 390 13.98 -7.96 7.56
C PHE A 390 13.71 -8.39 9.00
N ILE A 391 12.43 -8.34 9.39
CA ILE A 391 11.99 -8.88 10.68
C ILE A 391 11.79 -10.38 10.55
N ASP A 392 12.48 -11.14 11.39
CA ASP A 392 12.20 -12.54 11.64
C ASP A 392 12.06 -12.79 13.16
N LEU A 393 11.37 -13.87 13.52
CA LEU A 393 11.11 -14.20 14.93
C LEU A 393 12.36 -14.61 15.71
N THR A 394 13.42 -15.01 15.02
CA THR A 394 14.69 -15.39 15.66
C THR A 394 15.41 -14.18 16.22
N SER A 395 15.19 -13.00 15.62
CA SER A 395 15.72 -11.73 16.11
C SER A 395 15.05 -11.27 17.43
N PHE A 396 13.80 -11.70 17.68
CA PHE A 396 13.06 -11.39 18.91
C PHE A 396 13.51 -12.21 20.12
N LYS A 397 13.98 -13.43 19.92
CA LYS A 397 14.44 -14.31 21.04
C LYS A 397 15.76 -13.84 21.66
N ARG A 398 16.47 -12.88 21.06
CA ARG A 398 17.79 -12.41 21.51
C ARG A 398 17.75 -11.08 22.27
N GLY A 399 16.59 -10.46 22.43
CA GLY A 399 16.44 -9.11 23.00
C GLY A 399 15.49 -8.99 24.17
N ILE A 400 15.10 -10.14 24.81
CA ILE A 400 14.33 -10.16 26.07
C ILE A 400 15.18 -10.81 27.14
#